data_78128bf6f123fcd8dad29ab56317ee25
#
_entry.id   78128bf6f123fcd8dad29ab56317ee25
#
_cell.length_a   1.000
_cell.length_b   1.000
_cell.length_c   1.000
_cell.angle_alpha   90.00
_cell.angle_beta   90.00
_cell.angle_gamma   90.00
#
_symmetry.space_group_name_H-M   'P 1'
#
loop_
_entity.id
_entity.type
_entity.pdbx_description
1 polymer ?
#
loop_
_entity_poly.entity_id
_entity_poly.type
_entity_poly.pdbx_seq_one_letter_code
_entity_poly.pdbx_strand_id
1 'polypeptide(L)'
;MLLRKHLSSGKITGIFQDAYERIIRIAVESYNELGDLTVKNLIVELTGRNSNIILTDSDMRIIDSVKRVDFTVSSVRQILPGTAYQLPPPQEKIPYLSPERSVAVFDFSQPGLRAEQVLMNAISGISPLTARELVFRALGSCGMPTGELSEAQKETLSEFVRTAELPFEPCMLRDKSTDKAMDFSSFLILQTKGLYNVIPYESMSVLLEEFYQKRDRDERMRQKSADLVHLLHTALERTNKKQVLQQKTLRDAENKEQYKIYADLLTANLYRIPEGVDKVTVENYYDPALPEITIRLDPSLSPS
;
A
#
# COMPACT_ATOMS: atom_id res chain seq x y z
N MET A 1 7.82 -25.38 4.43
CA MET A 1 8.39 -26.69 4.87
C MET A 1 9.65 -26.55 5.71
N LEU A 2 10.59 -25.67 5.36
CA LEU A 2 11.92 -25.56 6.01
C LEU A 2 11.87 -25.30 7.52
N LEU A 3 11.15 -24.24 7.96
CA LEU A 3 11.06 -23.92 9.40
C LEU A 3 10.48 -25.08 10.22
N ARG A 4 9.49 -25.81 9.66
CA ARG A 4 8.95 -27.00 10.33
C ARG A 4 10.02 -28.09 10.48
N LYS A 5 10.85 -28.31 9.44
CA LYS A 5 11.93 -29.29 9.48
C LYS A 5 12.96 -28.98 10.58
N HIS A 6 13.32 -27.70 10.76
CA HIS A 6 14.41 -27.29 11.63
C HIS A 6 13.99 -26.83 13.03
N LEU A 7 12.76 -26.38 13.22
CA LEU A 7 12.29 -25.75 14.45
C LEU A 7 11.13 -26.48 15.13
N SER A 8 10.55 -27.54 14.51
CA SER A 8 9.48 -28.30 15.14
C SER A 8 9.94 -28.92 16.44
N SER A 9 9.08 -28.81 17.47
CA SER A 9 9.36 -29.29 18.84
C SER A 9 10.57 -28.63 19.50
N GLY A 10 11.10 -27.55 18.91
CA GLY A 10 12.19 -26.77 19.51
C GLY A 10 11.71 -25.92 20.67
N LYS A 11 12.61 -25.63 21.58
CA LYS A 11 12.41 -24.75 22.74
C LYS A 11 13.02 -23.37 22.45
N ILE A 12 12.22 -22.30 22.58
CA ILE A 12 12.77 -20.94 22.53
C ILE A 12 13.59 -20.71 23.79
N THR A 13 14.87 -20.41 23.62
CA THR A 13 15.83 -20.16 24.71
C THR A 13 16.10 -18.68 24.91
N GLY A 14 15.81 -17.84 23.93
CA GLY A 14 15.95 -16.40 24.05
C GLY A 14 15.37 -15.65 22.89
N ILE A 15 14.98 -14.39 23.15
CA ILE A 15 14.56 -13.42 22.15
C ILE A 15 15.41 -12.17 22.36
N PHE A 16 16.07 -11.71 21.30
CA PHE A 16 17.05 -10.63 21.36
C PHE A 16 16.71 -9.58 20.30
N GLN A 17 16.99 -8.34 20.61
CA GLN A 17 16.95 -7.22 19.68
C GLN A 17 18.21 -6.39 19.87
N ASP A 18 18.92 -6.12 18.78
CA ASP A 18 20.15 -5.33 18.83
C ASP A 18 19.80 -3.83 18.77
N ALA A 19 19.99 -3.16 19.89
CA ALA A 19 19.75 -1.72 20.07
C ALA A 19 18.41 -1.25 19.47
N TYR A 20 18.46 -0.27 18.55
CA TYR A 20 17.28 0.28 17.87
C TYR A 20 17.06 -0.29 16.47
N GLU A 21 17.79 -1.36 16.12
CA GLU A 21 17.56 -2.05 14.87
C GLU A 21 16.23 -2.79 14.88
N ARG A 22 15.53 -2.76 13.76
CA ARG A 22 14.25 -3.49 13.59
C ARG A 22 14.54 -4.94 13.20
N ILE A 23 15.37 -5.60 14.02
CA ILE A 23 15.80 -6.98 13.83
C ILE A 23 15.57 -7.72 15.13
N ILE A 24 14.84 -8.82 15.04
CA ILE A 24 14.58 -9.70 16.18
C ILE A 24 15.25 -11.03 15.91
N ARG A 25 16.06 -11.51 16.84
CA ARG A 25 16.68 -12.83 16.81
C ARG A 25 16.04 -13.72 17.86
N ILE A 26 15.46 -14.84 17.43
CA ILE A 26 14.83 -15.84 18.28
C ILE A 26 15.75 -17.06 18.28
N ALA A 27 16.37 -17.37 19.40
CA ALA A 27 17.18 -18.55 19.58
C ALA A 27 16.28 -19.75 19.93
N VAL A 28 16.41 -20.82 19.16
CA VAL A 28 15.61 -22.03 19.31
C VAL A 28 16.54 -23.23 19.43
N GLU A 29 16.45 -23.94 20.53
CA GLU A 29 17.11 -25.19 20.77
C GLU A 29 16.26 -26.33 20.20
N SER A 30 16.82 -27.12 19.30
CA SER A 30 16.12 -28.21 18.64
C SER A 30 17.10 -29.34 18.26
N TYR A 31 16.59 -30.55 18.11
CA TYR A 31 17.38 -31.67 17.63
C TYR A 31 17.68 -31.55 16.13
N ASN A 32 18.92 -31.86 15.76
CA ASN A 32 19.30 -31.99 14.36
C ASN A 32 18.90 -33.37 13.79
N GLU A 33 19.20 -33.64 12.51
CA GLU A 33 18.89 -34.92 11.86
C GLU A 33 19.69 -36.12 12.46
N LEU A 34 20.76 -35.85 13.16
CA LEU A 34 21.59 -36.87 13.84
C LEU A 34 21.15 -37.10 15.28
N GLY A 35 20.19 -36.35 15.79
CA GLY A 35 19.70 -36.43 17.16
C GLY A 35 20.49 -35.59 18.18
N ASP A 36 21.41 -34.75 17.73
CA ASP A 36 22.14 -33.84 18.61
C ASP A 36 21.33 -32.56 18.89
N LEU A 37 21.40 -32.09 20.11
CA LEU A 37 20.78 -30.84 20.52
C LEU A 37 21.61 -29.66 19.98
N THR A 38 20.99 -28.83 19.15
CA THR A 38 21.62 -27.68 18.50
C THR A 38 20.78 -26.43 18.65
N VAL A 39 21.44 -25.28 18.69
CA VAL A 39 20.77 -23.97 18.69
C VAL A 39 20.70 -23.47 17.25
N LYS A 40 19.52 -23.01 16.86
CA LYS A 40 19.28 -22.30 15.60
C LYS A 40 18.71 -20.92 15.88
N ASN A 41 19.04 -19.96 15.05
CA ASN A 41 18.50 -18.62 15.21
C ASN A 41 17.55 -18.30 14.08
N LEU A 42 16.33 -17.92 14.42
CA LEU A 42 15.37 -17.34 13.50
C LEU A 42 15.50 -15.82 13.60
N ILE A 43 16.01 -15.21 12.54
CA ILE A 43 16.26 -13.78 12.47
C ILE A 43 15.16 -13.14 11.62
N VAL A 44 14.44 -12.18 12.19
CA VAL A 44 13.35 -11.45 11.55
C VAL A 44 13.78 -10.01 11.38
N GLU A 45 14.02 -9.61 10.14
CA GLU A 45 14.38 -8.25 9.76
C GLU A 45 13.11 -7.50 9.32
N LEU A 46 12.72 -6.44 10.01
CA LEU A 46 11.53 -5.64 9.78
C LEU A 46 11.89 -4.29 9.15
N THR A 47 12.58 -4.33 8.01
CA THR A 47 13.16 -3.17 7.33
C THR A 47 12.30 -2.68 6.14
N GLY A 48 11.00 -2.88 6.21
CA GLY A 48 10.05 -2.47 5.17
C GLY A 48 10.19 -3.29 3.89
N ARG A 49 10.54 -2.66 2.77
CA ARG A 49 10.70 -3.35 1.47
C ARG A 49 11.73 -4.48 1.52
N ASN A 50 12.76 -4.33 2.34
CA ASN A 50 13.84 -5.28 2.50
C ASN A 50 13.63 -6.26 3.67
N SER A 51 12.42 -6.30 4.25
CA SER A 51 12.10 -7.26 5.32
C SER A 51 12.37 -8.69 4.88
N ASN A 52 12.95 -9.49 5.78
CA ASN A 52 13.32 -10.87 5.52
C ASN A 52 13.16 -11.73 6.77
N ILE A 53 13.06 -13.04 6.60
CA ILE A 53 13.16 -14.02 7.68
C ILE A 53 14.27 -14.97 7.28
N ILE A 54 15.28 -15.09 8.14
CA ILE A 54 16.51 -15.82 7.89
C ILE A 54 16.68 -16.86 8.99
N LEU A 55 16.94 -18.09 8.62
CA LEU A 55 17.30 -19.16 9.56
C LEU A 55 18.80 -19.40 9.49
N THR A 56 19.46 -19.37 10.66
CA THR A 56 20.89 -19.69 10.79
C THR A 56 21.12 -20.84 11.75
N ASP A 57 22.30 -21.43 11.69
CA ASP A 57 22.82 -22.34 12.73
C ASP A 57 23.41 -21.56 13.92
N SER A 58 24.04 -22.27 14.85
CA SER A 58 24.70 -21.70 16.02
C SER A 58 25.85 -20.75 15.68
N ASP A 59 26.51 -20.96 14.55
CA ASP A 59 27.67 -20.19 14.09
C ASP A 59 27.25 -19.04 13.17
N MET A 60 25.97 -18.70 13.19
CA MET A 60 25.38 -17.66 12.36
C MET A 60 25.52 -17.89 10.86
N ARG A 61 25.71 -19.13 10.41
CA ARG A 61 25.67 -19.49 9.00
C ARG A 61 24.22 -19.63 8.54
N ILE A 62 23.90 -19.03 7.43
CA ILE A 62 22.56 -19.03 6.87
C ILE A 62 22.21 -20.44 6.37
N ILE A 63 21.17 -21.02 6.93
CA ILE A 63 20.58 -22.28 6.47
C ILE A 63 19.67 -21.97 5.28
N ASP A 64 18.77 -20.97 5.42
CA ASP A 64 17.93 -20.47 4.32
C ASP A 64 17.28 -19.14 4.73
N SER A 65 16.61 -18.49 3.76
CA SER A 65 15.88 -17.25 3.95
C SER A 65 14.65 -17.17 3.05
N VAL A 66 13.67 -16.36 3.44
CA VAL A 66 12.47 -16.11 2.60
C VAL A 66 12.85 -15.37 1.32
N LYS A 67 13.75 -14.38 1.44
CA LYS A 67 14.31 -13.65 0.30
C LYS A 67 15.81 -13.92 0.23
N ARG A 68 16.25 -14.56 -0.83
CA ARG A 68 17.67 -14.74 -1.11
C ARG A 68 18.18 -13.48 -1.81
N VAL A 69 19.29 -12.96 -1.32
CA VAL A 69 19.92 -11.73 -1.84
C VAL A 69 21.34 -12.08 -2.28
N ASP A 70 21.56 -12.00 -3.57
CA ASP A 70 22.88 -12.19 -4.20
C ASP A 70 23.49 -10.85 -4.63
N PHE A 71 24.63 -10.89 -5.29
CA PHE A 71 25.33 -9.69 -5.79
C PHE A 71 24.57 -8.90 -6.82
N THR A 72 23.61 -9.51 -7.53
CA THR A 72 22.81 -8.84 -8.54
C THR A 72 21.70 -7.99 -7.89
N VAL A 73 21.24 -8.39 -6.70
CA VAL A 73 20.21 -7.72 -5.92
C VAL A 73 20.80 -6.68 -4.97
N SER A 74 21.95 -6.95 -4.37
CA SER A 74 22.63 -6.04 -3.44
C SER A 74 24.13 -6.19 -3.52
N SER A 75 24.82 -5.08 -3.76
CA SER A 75 26.30 -5.00 -3.69
C SER A 75 26.82 -4.93 -2.24
N VAL A 76 25.94 -4.65 -1.27
CA VAL A 76 26.32 -4.37 0.11
C VAL A 76 26.37 -5.62 0.97
N ARG A 77 25.37 -6.51 0.82
CA ARG A 77 25.19 -7.68 1.68
C ARG A 77 24.54 -8.82 0.92
N GLN A 78 25.05 -10.02 1.13
CA GLN A 78 24.46 -11.25 0.61
C GLN A 78 23.69 -12.00 1.68
N ILE A 79 22.60 -12.63 1.28
CA ILE A 79 21.79 -13.52 2.11
C ILE A 79 21.54 -14.80 1.30
N LEU A 80 22.52 -15.72 1.39
CA LEU A 80 22.50 -17.00 0.66
C LEU A 80 22.79 -18.15 1.60
N PRO A 81 22.21 -19.34 1.37
CA PRO A 81 22.55 -20.53 2.14
C PRO A 81 24.06 -20.79 2.18
N GLY A 82 24.58 -21.12 3.35
CA GLY A 82 26.00 -21.40 3.59
C GLY A 82 26.86 -20.18 3.84
N THR A 83 26.42 -18.95 3.60
CA THR A 83 27.15 -17.72 3.94
C THR A 83 26.95 -17.35 5.40
N ALA A 84 27.90 -16.60 5.99
CA ALA A 84 27.74 -16.03 7.32
C ALA A 84 26.71 -14.90 7.30
N TYR A 85 25.80 -14.90 8.27
CA TYR A 85 24.86 -13.80 8.44
C TYR A 85 25.60 -12.54 8.87
N GLN A 86 25.31 -11.44 8.21
CA GLN A 86 25.82 -10.12 8.55
C GLN A 86 24.63 -9.19 8.82
N LEU A 87 24.75 -8.35 9.83
CA LEU A 87 23.77 -7.28 10.07
C LEU A 87 23.71 -6.32 8.87
N PRO A 88 22.57 -5.68 8.62
CA PRO A 88 22.54 -4.54 7.71
C PRO A 88 23.58 -3.49 8.09
N PRO A 89 24.09 -2.69 7.12
CA PRO A 89 25.02 -1.62 7.45
C PRO A 89 24.42 -0.70 8.50
N PRO A 90 25.19 -0.34 9.54
CA PRO A 90 24.72 0.57 10.58
C PRO A 90 24.36 1.92 9.95
N GLN A 91 23.31 2.55 10.46
CA GLN A 91 23.03 3.94 10.11
C GLN A 91 23.95 4.84 10.94
N GLU A 92 24.57 5.84 10.32
CA GLU A 92 25.36 6.86 11.01
C GLU A 92 24.45 7.84 11.76
N LYS A 93 23.69 7.33 12.73
CA LYS A 93 22.72 8.10 13.52
C LYS A 93 22.91 7.83 15.00
N ILE A 94 22.72 8.86 15.79
CA ILE A 94 22.79 8.78 17.24
C ILE A 94 21.49 8.19 17.79
N PRO A 95 21.54 7.14 18.63
CA PRO A 95 20.33 6.60 19.24
C PRO A 95 19.65 7.60 20.18
N TYR A 96 18.34 7.72 20.11
CA TYR A 96 17.57 8.73 20.88
C TYR A 96 17.77 8.61 22.40
N LEU A 97 17.86 7.39 22.93
CA LEU A 97 18.08 7.16 24.36
C LEU A 97 19.58 7.04 24.75
N SER A 98 20.51 7.29 23.80
CA SER A 98 21.95 7.30 24.09
C SER A 98 22.38 8.61 24.74
N PRO A 99 23.34 8.58 25.68
CA PRO A 99 23.98 9.79 26.21
C PRO A 99 24.64 10.66 25.14
N GLU A 100 25.07 10.08 24.04
CA GLU A 100 25.66 10.76 22.88
C GLU A 100 24.69 11.75 22.21
N ARG A 101 23.40 11.63 22.47
CA ARG A 101 22.38 12.59 22.00
C ARG A 101 22.68 14.01 22.49
N SER A 102 23.27 14.18 23.65
CA SER A 102 23.63 15.48 24.23
C SER A 102 24.60 16.29 23.35
N VAL A 103 25.37 15.63 22.50
CA VAL A 103 26.32 16.24 21.56
C VAL A 103 25.87 16.11 20.09
N ALA A 104 24.62 15.71 19.83
CA ALA A 104 24.10 15.55 18.48
C ALA A 104 24.17 16.85 17.69
N VAL A 105 24.61 16.74 16.44
CA VAL A 105 24.66 17.86 15.48
C VAL A 105 23.52 17.67 14.46
N PHE A 106 22.81 18.76 14.22
CA PHE A 106 21.69 18.78 13.27
C PHE A 106 22.05 19.66 12.07
N ASP A 107 21.97 19.09 10.88
CA ASP A 107 22.29 19.81 9.63
C ASP A 107 21.02 20.46 9.04
N PHE A 108 20.90 21.77 9.22
CA PHE A 108 19.83 22.59 8.67
C PHE A 108 20.21 23.27 7.34
N SER A 109 21.30 22.87 6.70
CA SER A 109 21.82 23.53 5.48
C SER A 109 20.91 23.39 4.25
N GLN A 110 20.04 22.39 4.22
CA GLN A 110 19.14 22.10 3.10
C GLN A 110 17.77 22.79 3.31
N PRO A 111 17.50 23.95 2.66
CA PRO A 111 16.32 24.78 2.97
C PRO A 111 14.97 24.12 2.63
N GLY A 112 14.97 23.11 1.76
CA GLY A 112 13.76 22.38 1.37
C GLY A 112 13.38 21.20 2.28
N LEU A 113 14.26 20.80 3.20
CA LEU A 113 13.94 19.75 4.18
C LEU A 113 13.05 20.33 5.29
N ARG A 114 12.17 19.49 5.82
CA ARG A 114 11.43 19.84 7.03
C ARG A 114 12.29 19.58 8.27
N ALA A 115 12.06 20.35 9.32
CA ALA A 115 12.78 20.21 10.58
C ALA A 115 12.74 18.76 11.12
N GLU A 116 11.61 18.09 11.01
CA GLU A 116 11.44 16.68 11.42
C GLU A 116 12.35 15.72 10.63
N GLN A 117 12.57 15.99 9.35
CA GLN A 117 13.45 15.18 8.51
C GLN A 117 14.92 15.33 8.93
N VAL A 118 15.33 16.54 9.33
CA VAL A 118 16.66 16.78 9.90
C VAL A 118 16.86 15.95 11.15
N LEU A 119 15.88 15.93 12.07
CA LEU A 119 15.96 15.09 13.27
C LEU A 119 16.05 13.61 12.93
N MET A 120 15.21 13.12 12.01
CA MET A 120 15.23 11.71 11.59
C MET A 120 16.50 11.31 10.84
N ASN A 121 17.21 12.25 10.23
CA ASN A 121 18.50 11.99 9.60
C ASN A 121 19.64 11.86 10.63
N ALA A 122 19.56 12.59 11.74
CA ALA A 122 20.59 12.60 12.78
C ALA A 122 20.35 11.57 13.91
N ILE A 123 19.09 11.27 14.21
CA ILE A 123 18.68 10.45 15.36
C ILE A 123 18.05 9.13 14.90
N SER A 124 18.49 7.99 15.44
CA SER A 124 17.84 6.69 15.28
C SER A 124 16.86 6.41 16.43
N GLY A 125 15.90 5.51 16.20
CA GLY A 125 14.91 5.13 17.21
C GLY A 125 13.71 6.08 17.32
N ILE A 126 13.61 7.13 16.50
CA ILE A 126 12.46 8.02 16.44
C ILE A 126 11.62 7.77 15.18
N SER A 127 10.30 7.80 15.36
CA SER A 127 9.34 7.74 14.25
C SER A 127 9.05 9.13 13.66
N PRO A 128 8.45 9.23 12.46
CA PRO A 128 7.97 10.53 11.95
C PRO A 128 6.99 11.23 12.91
N LEU A 129 6.20 10.47 13.65
CA LEU A 129 5.29 11.01 14.67
C LEU A 129 6.09 11.63 15.83
N THR A 130 7.11 10.90 16.32
CA THR A 130 8.02 11.37 17.37
C THR A 130 8.79 12.62 16.93
N ALA A 131 9.35 12.61 15.73
CA ALA A 131 10.10 13.75 15.23
C ALA A 131 9.23 15.02 15.14
N ARG A 132 7.99 14.89 14.66
CA ARG A 132 7.03 16.01 14.64
C ARG A 132 6.68 16.50 16.04
N GLU A 133 6.49 15.58 16.99
CA GLU A 133 6.21 15.95 18.38
C GLU A 133 7.36 16.71 19.01
N LEU A 134 8.60 16.29 18.79
CA LEU A 134 9.79 17.02 19.27
C LEU A 134 9.86 18.44 18.71
N VAL A 135 9.65 18.60 17.39
CA VAL A 135 9.61 19.92 16.77
C VAL A 135 8.46 20.78 17.32
N PHE A 136 7.27 20.19 17.46
CA PHE A 136 6.12 20.88 18.00
C PHE A 136 6.34 21.34 19.44
N ARG A 137 6.93 20.52 20.30
CA ARG A 137 7.24 20.88 21.69
C ARG A 137 8.28 21.96 21.80
N ALA A 138 9.27 21.97 20.88
CA ALA A 138 10.33 22.98 20.86
C ALA A 138 9.85 24.33 20.30
N LEU A 139 9.06 24.32 19.22
CA LEU A 139 8.75 25.50 18.42
C LEU A 139 7.27 25.91 18.42
N GLY A 140 6.37 25.11 19.03
CA GLY A 140 4.92 25.32 19.01
C GLY A 140 4.22 24.97 17.70
N SER A 141 4.96 24.60 16.67
CA SER A 141 4.46 24.20 15.35
C SER A 141 5.35 23.13 14.75
N CYS A 142 4.86 22.38 13.75
CA CYS A 142 5.64 21.39 13.01
C CYS A 142 5.37 21.50 11.50
N GLY A 143 6.18 20.81 10.69
CA GLY A 143 6.05 20.80 9.24
C GLY A 143 6.76 21.97 8.54
N MET A 144 7.49 22.83 9.27
CA MET A 144 8.19 23.97 8.71
C MET A 144 9.45 23.55 7.94
N PRO A 145 9.67 24.09 6.73
CA PRO A 145 10.94 23.95 6.03
C PRO A 145 12.09 24.61 6.82
N THR A 146 13.28 24.00 6.77
CA THR A 146 14.46 24.54 7.48
C THR A 146 14.86 25.95 7.04
N GLY A 147 14.58 26.30 5.78
CA GLY A 147 14.83 27.63 5.25
C GLY A 147 13.94 28.74 5.85
N GLU A 148 12.81 28.37 6.47
CA GLU A 148 11.90 29.30 7.15
C GLU A 148 12.23 29.45 8.64
N LEU A 149 13.13 28.63 9.18
CA LEU A 149 13.54 28.67 10.58
C LEU A 149 14.63 29.75 10.78
N SER A 150 14.42 30.62 11.76
CA SER A 150 15.47 31.50 12.23
C SER A 150 16.60 30.73 12.93
N GLU A 151 17.80 31.31 13.03
CA GLU A 151 18.91 30.68 13.75
C GLU A 151 18.58 30.40 15.22
N ALA A 152 17.82 31.29 15.86
CA ALA A 152 17.36 31.09 17.22
C ALA A 152 16.42 29.91 17.36
N GLN A 153 15.53 29.68 16.37
CA GLN A 153 14.64 28.50 16.35
C GLN A 153 15.41 27.21 16.12
N LYS A 154 16.42 27.20 15.24
CA LYS A 154 17.31 26.06 15.01
C LYS A 154 18.07 25.67 16.27
N GLU A 155 18.59 26.65 17.00
CA GLU A 155 19.29 26.41 18.26
C GLU A 155 18.34 25.92 19.35
N THR A 156 17.17 26.58 19.50
CA THR A 156 16.12 26.11 20.46
C THR A 156 15.71 24.67 20.20
N LEU A 157 15.51 24.30 18.92
CA LEU A 157 15.17 22.92 18.55
C LEU A 157 16.30 21.95 18.87
N SER A 158 17.54 22.32 18.53
CA SER A 158 18.72 21.51 18.77
C SER A 158 18.93 21.25 20.25
N GLU A 159 18.86 22.29 21.07
CA GLU A 159 18.98 22.21 22.54
C GLU A 159 17.87 21.35 23.14
N PHE A 160 16.62 21.58 22.70
CA PHE A 160 15.49 20.78 23.15
C PHE A 160 15.68 19.31 22.84
N VAL A 161 16.07 18.95 21.62
CA VAL A 161 16.25 17.53 21.23
C VAL A 161 17.41 16.89 21.98
N ARG A 162 18.47 17.65 22.28
CA ARG A 162 19.64 17.15 23.08
C ARG A 162 19.27 16.82 24.52
N THR A 163 18.36 17.60 25.12
CA THR A 163 18.07 17.54 26.58
C THR A 163 16.70 16.96 26.92
N ALA A 164 15.75 16.98 26.00
CA ALA A 164 14.37 16.60 26.27
C ALA A 164 14.22 15.14 26.68
N GLU A 165 13.59 14.92 27.81
CA GLU A 165 13.05 13.64 28.22
C GLU A 165 11.54 13.66 28.08
N LEU A 166 11.01 12.75 27.26
CA LEU A 166 9.57 12.57 27.11
C LEU A 166 9.09 11.55 28.15
N PRO A 167 8.16 11.92 29.06
CA PRO A 167 7.63 11.00 30.05
C PRO A 167 6.93 9.83 29.35
N PHE A 168 7.06 8.64 29.92
CA PHE A 168 6.40 7.44 29.42
C PHE A 168 4.91 7.52 29.73
N GLU A 169 4.13 7.92 28.75
CA GLU A 169 2.67 8.08 28.79
C GLU A 169 2.07 7.49 27.51
N PRO A 170 1.90 6.17 27.43
CA PRO A 170 1.40 5.53 26.22
C PRO A 170 0.05 6.07 25.80
N CYS A 171 -0.10 6.40 24.52
CA CYS A 171 -1.35 6.90 23.98
C CYS A 171 -1.62 6.39 22.56
N MET A 172 -2.89 6.23 22.24
CA MET A 172 -3.39 5.89 20.91
C MET A 172 -4.08 7.10 20.29
N LEU A 173 -3.78 7.36 19.02
CA LEU A 173 -4.45 8.37 18.21
C LEU A 173 -5.60 7.73 17.45
N ARG A 174 -6.83 8.23 17.67
CA ARG A 174 -8.02 7.78 16.96
C ARG A 174 -8.63 8.90 16.14
N ASP A 175 -9.05 8.57 14.94
CA ASP A 175 -9.81 9.48 14.08
C ASP A 175 -11.13 9.87 14.75
N LYS A 176 -11.45 11.18 14.77
CA LYS A 176 -12.63 11.70 15.46
C LYS A 176 -13.95 11.26 14.84
N SER A 177 -13.98 11.01 13.55
CA SER A 177 -15.19 10.70 12.81
C SER A 177 -15.49 9.21 12.77
N THR A 178 -14.43 8.41 12.59
CA THR A 178 -14.53 6.95 12.37
C THR A 178 -14.15 6.11 13.58
N ASP A 179 -13.60 6.73 14.63
CA ASP A 179 -13.00 6.07 15.79
C ASP A 179 -11.93 5.03 15.44
N LYS A 180 -11.38 5.15 14.24
CA LYS A 180 -10.34 4.25 13.76
C LYS A 180 -9.00 4.58 14.43
N ALA A 181 -8.30 3.55 14.92
CA ALA A 181 -6.95 3.69 15.41
C ALA A 181 -6.02 4.04 14.24
N MET A 182 -5.35 5.19 14.34
CA MET A 182 -4.49 5.75 13.29
C MET A 182 -3.02 5.52 13.58
N ASP A 183 -2.59 5.78 14.82
CA ASP A 183 -1.20 5.65 15.24
C ASP A 183 -1.13 5.52 16.77
N PHE A 184 0.05 5.24 17.30
CA PHE A 184 0.30 5.17 18.73
C PHE A 184 1.68 5.70 19.11
N SER A 185 1.85 6.03 20.38
CA SER A 185 3.12 6.51 20.93
C SER A 185 3.35 6.01 22.33
N SER A 186 4.62 5.94 22.77
CA SER A 186 5.01 5.67 24.16
C SER A 186 4.95 6.90 25.07
N PHE A 187 4.62 8.06 24.52
CA PHE A 187 4.47 9.34 25.24
C PHE A 187 3.29 10.12 24.64
N LEU A 188 2.76 11.06 25.42
CA LEU A 188 1.60 11.85 25.04
C LEU A 188 1.90 12.71 23.80
N ILE A 189 1.05 12.63 22.78
CA ILE A 189 1.14 13.42 21.56
C ILE A 189 0.30 14.70 21.70
N LEU A 190 0.94 15.85 21.55
CA LEU A 190 0.31 17.17 21.69
C LEU A 190 0.06 17.85 20.32
N GLN A 191 0.91 17.59 19.33
CA GLN A 191 0.85 18.22 18.00
C GLN A 191 -0.47 17.95 17.26
N THR A 192 -1.16 16.87 17.59
CA THR A 192 -2.40 16.46 16.94
C THR A 192 -3.66 16.92 17.65
N LYS A 193 -3.53 17.76 18.68
CA LYS A 193 -4.69 18.33 19.41
C LYS A 193 -5.65 19.01 18.42
N GLY A 194 -6.88 18.53 18.41
CA GLY A 194 -7.92 19.01 17.48
C GLY A 194 -8.16 18.12 16.26
N LEU A 195 -7.18 17.35 15.79
CA LEU A 195 -7.34 16.44 14.65
C LEU A 195 -7.77 15.02 15.07
N TYR A 196 -7.18 14.50 16.14
CA TYR A 196 -7.42 13.16 16.65
C TYR A 196 -7.88 13.18 18.11
N ASN A 197 -8.57 12.13 18.52
CA ASN A 197 -8.75 11.80 19.92
C ASN A 197 -7.50 11.08 20.41
N VAL A 198 -6.86 11.63 21.44
CA VAL A 198 -5.68 11.04 22.10
C VAL A 198 -6.16 10.28 23.32
N ILE A 199 -6.03 8.95 23.29
CA ILE A 199 -6.50 8.06 24.34
C ILE A 199 -5.30 7.52 25.11
N PRO A 200 -5.17 7.80 26.42
CA PRO A 200 -4.08 7.28 27.24
C PRO A 200 -4.28 5.79 27.55
N TYR A 201 -3.17 5.08 27.76
CA TYR A 201 -3.13 3.66 28.14
C TYR A 201 -2.17 3.46 29.31
N GLU A 202 -2.47 2.46 30.14
CA GLU A 202 -1.63 2.12 31.30
C GLU A 202 -0.30 1.47 30.87
N SER A 203 -0.31 0.73 29.76
CA SER A 203 0.91 0.08 29.24
C SER A 203 0.91 -0.01 27.71
N MET A 204 2.13 -0.06 27.16
CA MET A 204 2.32 -0.31 25.71
C MET A 204 1.80 -1.68 25.29
N SER A 205 1.89 -2.69 26.14
CA SER A 205 1.41 -4.05 25.78
C SER A 205 -0.10 -4.07 25.52
N VAL A 206 -0.89 -3.47 26.39
CA VAL A 206 -2.35 -3.36 26.23
C VAL A 206 -2.68 -2.53 24.99
N LEU A 207 -1.99 -1.40 24.81
CA LEU A 207 -2.17 -0.52 23.65
C LEU A 207 -1.87 -1.26 22.35
N LEU A 208 -0.75 -1.95 22.25
CA LEU A 208 -0.34 -2.68 21.06
C LEU A 208 -1.29 -3.84 20.76
N GLU A 209 -1.72 -4.58 21.79
CA GLU A 209 -2.70 -5.64 21.62
C GLU A 209 -3.99 -5.12 21.00
N GLU A 210 -4.56 -4.04 21.55
CA GLU A 210 -5.80 -3.44 21.04
C GLU A 210 -5.61 -2.89 19.60
N PHE A 211 -4.51 -2.17 19.35
CA PHE A 211 -4.21 -1.59 18.05
C PHE A 211 -4.13 -2.66 16.95
N TYR A 212 -3.37 -3.74 17.20
CA TYR A 212 -3.14 -4.79 16.22
C TYR A 212 -4.30 -5.78 16.10
N GLN A 213 -5.02 -6.11 17.19
CA GLN A 213 -6.20 -6.98 17.10
C GLN A 213 -7.26 -6.41 16.16
N LYS A 214 -7.57 -5.11 16.31
CA LYS A 214 -8.54 -4.46 15.43
C LYS A 214 -8.05 -4.43 13.99
N ARG A 215 -6.80 -4.07 13.78
CA ARG A 215 -6.17 -4.04 12.46
C ARG A 215 -6.15 -5.41 11.77
N ASP A 216 -5.78 -6.46 12.49
CA ASP A 216 -5.78 -7.84 11.98
C ASP A 216 -7.18 -8.30 11.62
N ARG A 217 -8.17 -7.97 12.43
CA ARG A 217 -9.59 -8.30 12.14
C ARG A 217 -10.04 -7.61 10.84
N ASP A 218 -9.78 -6.32 10.71
CA ASP A 218 -10.14 -5.54 9.53
C ASP A 218 -9.43 -6.06 8.27
N GLU A 219 -8.15 -6.42 8.38
CA GLU A 219 -7.37 -6.98 7.28
C GLU A 219 -7.89 -8.36 6.85
N ARG A 220 -8.18 -9.25 7.81
CA ARG A 220 -8.79 -10.56 7.53
C ARG A 220 -10.17 -10.42 6.89
N MET A 221 -10.98 -9.48 7.36
CA MET A 221 -12.28 -9.18 6.75
C MET A 221 -12.10 -8.69 5.31
N ARG A 222 -11.16 -7.77 5.06
CA ARG A 222 -10.84 -7.26 3.74
C ARG A 222 -10.34 -8.36 2.80
N GLN A 223 -9.44 -9.23 3.25
CA GLN A 223 -8.94 -10.36 2.46
C GLN A 223 -10.08 -11.33 2.11
N LYS A 224 -10.92 -11.71 3.08
CA LYS A 224 -12.07 -12.60 2.83
C LYS A 224 -13.11 -11.99 1.89
N SER A 225 -13.29 -10.67 1.92
CA SER A 225 -14.23 -9.98 1.04
C SER A 225 -13.66 -9.68 -0.35
N ALA A 226 -12.34 -9.64 -0.51
CA ALA A 226 -11.69 -9.31 -1.79
C ALA A 226 -12.09 -10.27 -2.92
N ASP A 227 -12.14 -11.58 -2.64
CA ASP A 227 -12.52 -12.59 -3.62
C ASP A 227 -13.99 -12.44 -4.04
N LEU A 228 -14.88 -12.16 -3.09
CA LEU A 228 -16.28 -11.89 -3.36
C LEU A 228 -16.48 -10.61 -4.20
N VAL A 229 -15.79 -9.53 -3.83
CA VAL A 229 -15.82 -8.26 -4.58
C VAL A 229 -15.32 -8.47 -6.01
N HIS A 230 -14.21 -9.20 -6.19
CA HIS A 230 -13.68 -9.52 -7.51
C HIS A 230 -14.68 -10.34 -8.35
N LEU A 231 -15.31 -11.34 -7.75
CA LEU A 231 -16.30 -12.17 -8.41
C LEU A 231 -17.52 -11.35 -8.83
N LEU A 232 -18.04 -10.48 -7.96
CA LEU A 232 -19.14 -9.57 -8.25
C LEU A 232 -18.79 -8.58 -9.37
N HIS A 233 -17.59 -8.01 -9.33
CA HIS A 233 -17.12 -7.07 -10.37
C HIS A 233 -17.03 -7.78 -11.74
N THR A 234 -16.47 -8.98 -11.77
CA THR A 234 -16.38 -9.79 -12.99
C THR A 234 -17.77 -10.13 -13.55
N ALA A 235 -18.72 -10.51 -12.68
CA ALA A 235 -20.10 -10.79 -13.09
C ALA A 235 -20.80 -9.53 -13.64
N LEU A 236 -20.61 -8.40 -13.00
CA LEU A 236 -21.15 -7.11 -13.43
C LEU A 236 -20.60 -6.70 -14.81
N GLU A 237 -19.29 -6.80 -15.01
CA GLU A 237 -18.68 -6.51 -16.32
C GLU A 237 -19.20 -7.42 -17.42
N ARG A 238 -19.34 -8.71 -17.17
CA ARG A 238 -19.90 -9.66 -18.14
C ARG A 238 -21.35 -9.31 -18.50
N THR A 239 -22.14 -8.95 -17.49
CA THR A 239 -23.55 -8.57 -17.69
C THR A 239 -23.67 -7.28 -18.50
N ASN A 240 -22.85 -6.27 -18.19
CA ASN A 240 -22.82 -5.00 -18.94
C ASN A 240 -22.39 -5.22 -20.40
N LYS A 241 -21.36 -6.03 -20.65
CA LYS A 241 -20.95 -6.39 -22.03
C LYS A 241 -22.07 -7.10 -22.79
N LYS A 242 -22.77 -8.03 -22.13
CA LYS A 242 -23.92 -8.73 -22.72
C LYS A 242 -25.06 -7.76 -23.04
N GLN A 243 -25.37 -6.83 -22.12
CA GLN A 243 -26.41 -5.82 -22.34
C GLN A 243 -26.10 -4.93 -23.55
N VAL A 244 -24.87 -4.43 -23.66
CA VAL A 244 -24.43 -3.60 -24.81
C VAL A 244 -24.57 -4.38 -26.12
N LEU A 245 -24.14 -5.66 -26.14
CA LEU A 245 -24.26 -6.53 -27.31
C LEU A 245 -25.73 -6.76 -27.70
N GLN A 246 -26.58 -7.04 -26.73
CA GLN A 246 -28.02 -7.23 -26.97
C GLN A 246 -28.70 -5.96 -27.50
N GLN A 247 -28.34 -4.79 -26.94
CA GLN A 247 -28.83 -3.50 -27.44
C GLN A 247 -28.40 -3.24 -28.90
N LYS A 248 -27.15 -3.58 -29.24
CA LYS A 248 -26.67 -3.49 -30.62
C LYS A 248 -27.45 -4.42 -31.53
N THR A 249 -27.62 -5.69 -31.16
CA THR A 249 -28.37 -6.66 -31.93
C THR A 249 -29.84 -6.24 -32.14
N LEU A 250 -30.46 -5.64 -31.12
CA LEU A 250 -31.82 -5.13 -31.23
C LEU A 250 -31.92 -4.00 -32.27
N ARG A 251 -30.98 -3.02 -32.21
CA ARG A 251 -30.92 -1.93 -33.23
C ARG A 251 -30.67 -2.47 -34.64
N ASP A 252 -29.78 -3.45 -34.77
CA ASP A 252 -29.49 -4.09 -36.04
C ASP A 252 -30.73 -4.84 -36.58
N ALA A 253 -31.54 -5.44 -35.71
CA ALA A 253 -32.77 -6.11 -36.07
C ALA A 253 -33.84 -5.10 -36.51
N GLU A 254 -34.03 -3.99 -35.79
CA GLU A 254 -34.94 -2.88 -36.16
C GLU A 254 -34.54 -2.29 -37.52
N ASN A 255 -33.27 -2.03 -37.72
CA ASN A 255 -32.78 -1.55 -39.04
C ASN A 255 -33.02 -2.57 -40.16
N LYS A 256 -32.87 -3.88 -39.89
CA LYS A 256 -33.13 -4.94 -40.88
C LYS A 256 -34.59 -4.99 -41.32
N GLU A 257 -35.49 -4.80 -40.38
CA GLU A 257 -36.95 -4.73 -40.69
C GLU A 257 -37.29 -3.51 -41.54
N GLN A 258 -36.68 -2.37 -41.24
CA GLN A 258 -36.82 -1.15 -42.04
C GLN A 258 -36.26 -1.34 -43.46
N TYR A 259 -35.10 -1.95 -43.60
CA TYR A 259 -34.53 -2.23 -44.93
C TYR A 259 -35.35 -3.23 -45.72
N LYS A 260 -36.04 -4.19 -45.08
CA LYS A 260 -36.96 -5.11 -45.73
C LYS A 260 -38.14 -4.32 -46.32
N ILE A 261 -38.76 -3.43 -45.52
CA ILE A 261 -39.84 -2.55 -45.99
C ILE A 261 -39.34 -1.72 -47.18
N TYR A 262 -38.15 -1.11 -47.09
CA TYR A 262 -37.59 -0.33 -48.21
C TYR A 262 -37.37 -1.17 -49.47
N ALA A 263 -36.88 -2.40 -49.34
CA ALA A 263 -36.70 -3.31 -50.46
C ALA A 263 -38.05 -3.69 -51.14
N ASP A 264 -39.08 -3.97 -50.35
CA ASP A 264 -40.40 -4.26 -50.86
C ASP A 264 -41.03 -3.04 -51.58
N LEU A 265 -40.89 -1.86 -50.99
CA LEU A 265 -41.36 -0.59 -51.59
C LEU A 265 -40.64 -0.26 -52.89
N LEU A 266 -39.32 -0.47 -52.92
CA LEU A 266 -38.51 -0.29 -54.16
C LEU A 266 -38.91 -1.29 -55.21
N THR A 267 -39.07 -2.55 -54.88
CA THR A 267 -39.47 -3.61 -55.79
C THR A 267 -40.81 -3.34 -56.44
N ALA A 268 -41.79 -2.86 -55.66
CA ALA A 268 -43.13 -2.51 -56.17
C ALA A 268 -43.12 -1.29 -57.08
N ASN A 269 -42.14 -0.40 -56.96
CA ASN A 269 -42.03 0.82 -57.72
C ASN A 269 -40.87 0.84 -58.75
N LEU A 270 -40.24 -0.31 -59.00
CA LEU A 270 -39.10 -0.46 -59.92
C LEU A 270 -39.30 0.23 -61.30
N TYR A 271 -40.52 0.12 -61.83
CA TYR A 271 -40.87 0.68 -63.12
C TYR A 271 -40.88 2.22 -63.19
N ARG A 272 -40.84 2.89 -62.02
CA ARG A 272 -40.80 4.36 -61.88
C ARG A 272 -39.45 4.92 -61.53
N ILE A 273 -38.46 4.07 -61.23
CA ILE A 273 -37.12 4.49 -60.77
C ILE A 273 -36.21 4.68 -62.00
N PRO A 274 -35.79 5.91 -62.34
CA PRO A 274 -34.83 6.13 -63.38
C PRO A 274 -33.43 5.65 -62.99
N GLU A 275 -32.61 5.27 -63.97
CA GLU A 275 -31.21 4.95 -63.70
C GLU A 275 -30.42 6.19 -63.24
N GLY A 276 -29.47 5.96 -62.28
CA GLY A 276 -28.54 7.00 -61.82
C GLY A 276 -29.12 8.00 -60.82
N VAL A 277 -30.30 7.73 -60.19
CA VAL A 277 -30.86 8.58 -59.14
C VAL A 277 -30.29 8.21 -57.79
N ASP A 278 -30.04 9.20 -56.94
CA ASP A 278 -29.52 9.05 -55.56
C ASP A 278 -30.61 8.84 -54.48
N LYS A 279 -31.88 9.08 -54.86
CA LYS A 279 -33.04 8.93 -53.96
C LYS A 279 -34.33 8.74 -54.75
N VAL A 280 -35.27 8.06 -54.16
CA VAL A 280 -36.64 7.92 -54.65
C VAL A 280 -37.64 8.14 -53.53
N THR A 281 -38.75 8.80 -53.85
CA THR A 281 -39.85 8.97 -52.90
C THR A 281 -41.01 8.09 -53.33
N VAL A 282 -41.48 7.22 -52.42
CA VAL A 282 -42.53 6.23 -52.66
C VAL A 282 -43.53 6.26 -51.52
N GLU A 283 -44.78 5.89 -51.79
CA GLU A 283 -45.79 5.72 -50.74
C GLU A 283 -45.55 4.46 -49.91
N ASN A 284 -45.57 4.61 -48.59
CA ASN A 284 -45.42 3.48 -47.66
C ASN A 284 -46.77 2.80 -47.41
N TYR A 285 -47.06 1.76 -48.15
CA TYR A 285 -48.28 0.98 -47.99
C TYR A 285 -48.31 0.03 -46.78
N TYR A 286 -47.19 -0.03 -46.00
CA TYR A 286 -47.14 -0.72 -44.70
C TYR A 286 -47.71 0.12 -43.57
N ASP A 287 -47.89 1.45 -43.78
CA ASP A 287 -48.50 2.35 -42.83
C ASP A 287 -49.91 2.74 -43.29
N PRO A 288 -50.94 2.56 -42.44
CA PRO A 288 -52.31 2.92 -42.80
C PRO A 288 -52.54 4.37 -43.24
N ALA A 289 -51.63 5.25 -42.83
CA ALA A 289 -51.65 6.69 -43.23
C ALA A 289 -51.04 6.93 -44.60
N LEU A 290 -50.46 5.92 -45.24
CA LEU A 290 -49.76 5.97 -46.55
C LEU A 290 -48.78 7.15 -46.69
N PRO A 291 -47.86 7.39 -45.71
CA PRO A 291 -46.94 8.50 -45.82
C PRO A 291 -45.92 8.25 -46.92
N GLU A 292 -45.49 9.34 -47.59
CA GLU A 292 -44.38 9.28 -48.53
C GLU A 292 -43.03 9.10 -47.77
N ILE A 293 -42.26 8.11 -48.20
CA ILE A 293 -40.93 7.86 -47.68
C ILE A 293 -39.86 8.07 -48.77
N THR A 294 -38.83 8.83 -48.44
CA THR A 294 -37.66 9.00 -49.33
C THR A 294 -36.59 7.98 -49.00
N ILE A 295 -36.33 7.08 -49.93
CA ILE A 295 -35.29 6.03 -49.81
C ILE A 295 -34.06 6.48 -50.59
N ARG A 296 -32.89 6.41 -49.94
CA ARG A 296 -31.60 6.69 -50.61
C ARG A 296 -31.19 5.48 -51.43
N LEU A 297 -30.70 5.74 -52.63
CA LEU A 297 -30.21 4.76 -53.58
C LEU A 297 -28.71 5.01 -53.89
N ASP A 298 -28.04 4.00 -54.37
CA ASP A 298 -26.70 4.15 -54.91
C ASP A 298 -26.81 4.38 -56.43
N PRO A 299 -26.43 5.58 -56.94
CA PRO A 299 -26.56 5.92 -58.36
C PRO A 299 -25.72 5.03 -59.32
N SER A 300 -24.75 4.30 -58.77
CA SER A 300 -23.89 3.38 -59.54
C SER A 300 -24.53 2.02 -59.78
N LEU A 301 -25.62 1.71 -59.12
CA LEU A 301 -26.34 0.44 -59.23
C LEU A 301 -27.54 0.58 -60.15
N SER A 302 -27.77 -0.43 -61.00
CA SER A 302 -28.99 -0.52 -61.81
C SER A 302 -30.20 -0.81 -60.95
N PRO A 303 -31.40 -0.26 -61.22
CA PRO A 303 -32.64 -0.58 -60.50
C PRO A 303 -33.10 -2.03 -60.64
N SER A 304 -32.52 -2.82 -61.48
CA SER A 304 -32.87 -4.25 -61.73
C SER A 304 -32.00 -5.23 -60.95
#